data_e8d2112352b8b0054e35ecd7120dd00b
#
_entry.id   e8d2112352b8b0054e35ecd7120dd00b
#
_cell.length_a   1.000
_cell.length_b   1.000
_cell.length_c   1.000
_cell.angle_alpha   90.00
_cell.angle_beta   90.00
_cell.angle_gamma   90.00
#
_symmetry.space_group_name_H-M   'P 1'
#
loop_
_entity.id
_entity.type
_entity.pdbx_description
1 polymer ?
#
loop_
_entity_poly.entity_id
_entity_poly.type
_entity_poly.pdbx_seq_one_letter_code
_entity_poly.pdbx_strand_id
1 'polypeptide(L)'
;MDSDLELCEKAALKKEIEEKKELLSVQSEVEICGVKINNDLLFDICAQLFVQMRKVILRVLEDAGVAISEVDDFILVGGSSKLRVVQKFLKDLTGKAPILIDDCDRVVARGAGVYAGIRERRIEVKDYVMTDVCPFTLGTDCMRNENDEMAYLLPVIPRNSTLPCMKTVSLETLSDFQRRMDIGIYQGEEYYAEKNTFLGHIVINVPPKKAGEVTVSVSYTYDINGILHVVVVDAYGRERSMLLKNQEMDEADLLKYQKEMERVSTVLHPWKNEEYLNARYQLEKYFENASGERKEYLARMLSWYIAEMESQRIRKMHLAYEQILDLLNHLNELETHKDEIFFDLKWNTWDEEEV
;
A
#
# COMPACT_ATOMS: atom_id res chain seq x y z
N MET A 1 46.48 -14.82 8.85
CA MET A 1 47.32 -14.26 7.74
C MET A 1 46.86 -14.79 6.39
N ASP A 2 46.66 -16.12 6.22
CA ASP A 2 46.21 -16.65 4.90
C ASP A 2 44.78 -16.24 4.52
N SER A 3 43.84 -16.12 5.49
CA SER A 3 42.47 -15.69 5.23
C SER A 3 42.34 -14.26 4.74
N ASP A 4 43.20 -13.36 5.20
CA ASP A 4 43.14 -11.94 4.84
C ASP A 4 43.80 -11.68 3.45
N LEU A 5 44.83 -12.45 3.10
CA LEU A 5 45.42 -12.45 1.75
C LEU A 5 44.43 -12.96 0.72
N GLU A 6 43.72 -14.04 1.01
CA GLU A 6 42.68 -14.60 0.15
C GLU A 6 41.50 -13.62 -0.04
N LEU A 7 41.14 -12.86 0.99
CA LEU A 7 40.11 -11.82 0.92
C LEU A 7 40.54 -10.63 0.04
N CYS A 8 41.81 -10.19 0.17
CA CYS A 8 42.40 -9.12 -0.66
C CYS A 8 42.48 -9.52 -2.15
N GLU A 9 42.87 -10.75 -2.44
CA GLU A 9 42.92 -11.26 -3.81
C GLU A 9 41.50 -11.36 -4.44
N LYS A 10 40.51 -11.83 -3.69
CA LYS A 10 39.10 -11.86 -4.12
C LYS A 10 38.56 -10.45 -4.37
N ALA A 11 38.92 -9.48 -3.53
CA ALA A 11 38.49 -8.09 -3.70
C ALA A 11 39.12 -7.45 -4.94
N ALA A 12 40.40 -7.70 -5.19
CA ALA A 12 41.09 -7.23 -6.38
C ALA A 12 40.51 -7.82 -7.66
N LEU A 13 40.25 -9.13 -7.68
CA LEU A 13 39.62 -9.84 -8.80
C LEU A 13 38.20 -9.32 -9.07
N LYS A 14 37.40 -9.09 -8.02
CA LYS A 14 36.08 -8.52 -8.16
C LYS A 14 36.11 -7.15 -8.82
N LYS A 15 37.05 -6.31 -8.43
CA LYS A 15 37.25 -4.98 -9.02
C LYS A 15 37.66 -5.08 -10.49
N GLU A 16 38.61 -5.96 -10.82
CA GLU A 16 39.02 -6.20 -12.21
C GLU A 16 37.83 -6.66 -13.07
N ILE A 17 37.01 -7.63 -12.58
CA ILE A 17 35.82 -8.11 -13.28
C ILE A 17 34.85 -6.95 -13.52
N GLU A 18 34.62 -6.06 -12.55
CA GLU A 18 33.73 -4.91 -12.67
C GLU A 18 34.22 -3.93 -13.74
N GLU A 19 35.50 -3.55 -13.70
CA GLU A 19 36.12 -2.67 -14.70
C GLU A 19 36.05 -3.27 -16.12
N LYS A 20 36.33 -4.57 -16.28
CA LYS A 20 36.25 -5.26 -17.56
C LYS A 20 34.80 -5.41 -18.06
N LYS A 21 33.86 -5.67 -17.16
CA LYS A 21 32.42 -5.68 -17.48
C LYS A 21 31.98 -4.32 -18.04
N GLU A 22 32.42 -3.21 -17.45
CA GLU A 22 32.10 -1.88 -17.94
C GLU A 22 32.69 -1.64 -19.35
N LEU A 23 33.88 -2.12 -19.63
CA LEU A 23 34.52 -2.03 -20.96
C LEU A 23 33.73 -2.77 -22.05
N LEU A 24 32.99 -3.85 -21.72
CA LEU A 24 32.09 -4.56 -22.66
C LEU A 24 30.93 -3.69 -23.14
N SER A 25 30.66 -2.55 -22.54
CA SER A 25 29.68 -1.56 -23.06
C SER A 25 30.16 -0.90 -24.37
N VAL A 26 31.50 -0.75 -24.54
CA VAL A 26 32.13 -0.10 -25.69
C VAL A 26 32.95 -1.06 -26.56
N GLN A 27 33.58 -2.07 -25.94
CA GLN A 27 34.42 -3.07 -26.60
C GLN A 27 33.60 -4.34 -26.94
N SER A 28 33.99 -5.08 -27.96
CA SER A 28 33.35 -6.35 -28.34
C SER A 28 33.80 -7.51 -27.48
N GLU A 29 35.05 -7.47 -26.96
CA GLU A 29 35.70 -8.52 -26.19
C GLU A 29 36.64 -7.90 -25.14
N VAL A 30 36.73 -8.53 -23.98
CA VAL A 30 37.70 -8.20 -22.91
C VAL A 30 38.38 -9.47 -22.43
N GLU A 31 39.52 -9.34 -21.80
CA GLU A 31 40.23 -10.46 -21.19
C GLU A 31 40.29 -10.32 -19.67
N ILE A 32 39.89 -11.37 -18.95
CA ILE A 32 39.93 -11.45 -17.49
C ILE A 32 40.64 -12.76 -17.13
N CYS A 33 41.73 -12.67 -16.40
CA CYS A 33 42.54 -13.83 -15.98
C CYS A 33 42.88 -14.81 -17.13
N GLY A 34 43.21 -14.27 -18.32
CA GLY A 34 43.51 -15.08 -19.50
C GLY A 34 42.32 -15.66 -20.24
N VAL A 35 41.10 -15.36 -19.80
CA VAL A 35 39.86 -15.79 -20.46
C VAL A 35 39.28 -14.62 -21.25
N LYS A 36 39.02 -14.86 -22.53
CA LYS A 36 38.32 -13.88 -23.40
C LYS A 36 36.81 -13.95 -23.19
N ILE A 37 36.23 -12.83 -22.88
CA ILE A 37 34.82 -12.66 -22.63
C ILE A 37 34.23 -11.66 -23.62
N ASN A 38 33.21 -12.08 -24.35
CA ASN A 38 32.39 -11.24 -25.20
C ASN A 38 30.95 -11.13 -24.69
N ASN A 39 30.10 -10.37 -25.36
CA ASN A 39 28.71 -10.19 -24.93
C ASN A 39 27.88 -11.50 -25.00
N ASP A 40 28.18 -12.42 -25.93
CA ASP A 40 27.42 -13.67 -26.06
C ASP A 40 27.79 -14.62 -24.90
N LEU A 41 29.07 -14.76 -24.57
CA LEU A 41 29.52 -15.53 -23.41
C LEU A 41 28.99 -14.91 -22.09
N LEU A 42 28.97 -13.57 -21.98
CA LEU A 42 28.40 -12.90 -20.82
C LEU A 42 26.90 -13.19 -20.69
N PHE A 43 26.16 -13.25 -21.80
CA PHE A 43 24.74 -13.62 -21.79
C PHE A 43 24.56 -15.06 -21.26
N ASP A 44 25.36 -16.01 -21.73
CA ASP A 44 25.29 -17.41 -21.31
C ASP A 44 25.60 -17.57 -19.81
N ILE A 45 26.66 -16.93 -19.34
CA ILE A 45 27.04 -16.94 -17.91
C ILE A 45 25.93 -16.33 -17.04
N CYS A 46 25.27 -15.27 -17.52
CA CYS A 46 24.24 -14.53 -16.80
C CYS A 46 22.80 -15.00 -17.14
N ALA A 47 22.61 -16.12 -17.82
CA ALA A 47 21.30 -16.56 -18.32
C ALA A 47 20.21 -16.59 -17.23
N GLN A 48 20.54 -17.03 -16.02
CA GLN A 48 19.60 -17.05 -14.90
C GLN A 48 19.12 -15.64 -14.48
N LEU A 49 19.98 -14.63 -14.58
CA LEU A 49 19.61 -13.24 -14.29
C LEU A 49 18.66 -12.70 -15.36
N PHE A 50 18.87 -13.01 -16.62
CA PHE A 50 17.96 -12.63 -17.71
C PHE A 50 16.60 -13.30 -17.60
N VAL A 51 16.53 -14.57 -17.14
CA VAL A 51 15.26 -15.23 -16.80
C VAL A 51 14.53 -14.50 -15.68
N GLN A 52 15.24 -14.07 -14.64
CA GLN A 52 14.64 -13.28 -13.56
C GLN A 52 14.15 -11.91 -14.04
N MET A 53 14.96 -11.20 -14.84
CA MET A 53 14.57 -9.92 -15.44
C MET A 53 13.30 -10.06 -16.27
N ARG A 54 13.22 -11.11 -17.12
CA ARG A 54 12.02 -11.39 -17.92
C ARG A 54 10.79 -11.56 -17.02
N LYS A 55 10.88 -12.33 -15.95
CA LYS A 55 9.76 -12.53 -15.02
C LYS A 55 9.26 -11.22 -14.43
N VAL A 56 10.17 -10.35 -14.01
CA VAL A 56 9.82 -9.02 -13.45
C VAL A 56 9.12 -8.16 -14.49
N ILE A 57 9.64 -8.10 -15.71
CA ILE A 57 9.04 -7.31 -16.81
C ILE A 57 7.63 -7.81 -17.12
N LEU A 58 7.46 -9.13 -17.29
CA LEU A 58 6.15 -9.70 -17.60
C LEU A 58 5.14 -9.46 -16.47
N ARG A 59 5.58 -9.58 -15.21
CA ARG A 59 4.74 -9.30 -14.04
C ARG A 59 4.26 -7.84 -13.99
N VAL A 60 5.14 -6.88 -14.31
CA VAL A 60 4.76 -5.45 -14.33
C VAL A 60 3.72 -5.18 -15.43
N LEU A 61 3.86 -5.82 -16.59
CA LEU A 61 2.89 -5.70 -17.68
C LEU A 61 1.54 -6.33 -17.32
N GLU A 62 1.56 -7.49 -16.67
CA GLU A 62 0.36 -8.16 -16.15
C GLU A 62 -0.35 -7.31 -15.10
N ASP A 63 0.38 -6.75 -14.14
CA ASP A 63 -0.16 -5.85 -13.11
C ASP A 63 -0.79 -4.59 -13.71
N ALA A 64 -0.21 -4.07 -14.78
CA ALA A 64 -0.72 -2.91 -15.50
C ALA A 64 -1.89 -3.25 -16.44
N GLY A 65 -2.13 -4.53 -16.72
CA GLY A 65 -3.10 -4.97 -17.72
C GLY A 65 -2.76 -4.51 -19.16
N VAL A 66 -1.45 -4.35 -19.44
CA VAL A 66 -0.94 -3.80 -20.72
C VAL A 66 -0.16 -4.87 -21.46
N ALA A 67 -0.44 -5.04 -22.76
CA ALA A 67 0.36 -5.91 -23.59
C ALA A 67 1.72 -5.26 -23.92
N ILE A 68 2.78 -6.07 -24.08
CA ILE A 68 4.12 -5.56 -24.38
C ILE A 68 4.18 -4.73 -25.66
N SER A 69 3.29 -4.98 -26.61
CA SER A 69 3.15 -4.23 -27.87
C SER A 69 2.56 -2.82 -27.70
N GLU A 70 1.82 -2.61 -26.61
CA GLU A 70 1.16 -1.34 -26.26
C GLU A 70 2.09 -0.38 -25.53
N VAL A 71 3.25 -0.86 -25.06
CA VAL A 71 4.27 -0.01 -24.43
C VAL A 71 4.96 0.80 -25.52
N ASP A 72 4.92 2.12 -25.42
CA ASP A 72 5.52 3.02 -26.42
C ASP A 72 7.05 2.93 -26.40
N ASP A 73 7.65 3.10 -25.22
CA ASP A 73 9.08 3.20 -25.03
C ASP A 73 9.58 2.38 -23.83
N PHE A 74 10.77 1.81 -23.97
CA PHE A 74 11.51 1.15 -22.89
C PHE A 74 12.74 2.01 -22.55
N ILE A 75 12.69 2.68 -21.42
CA ILE A 75 13.76 3.58 -20.96
C ILE A 75 14.69 2.83 -20.05
N LEU A 76 15.98 2.83 -20.36
CA LEU A 76 17.03 2.18 -19.59
C LEU A 76 17.69 3.17 -18.62
N VAL A 77 17.77 2.77 -17.33
CA VAL A 77 18.34 3.56 -16.24
C VAL A 77 19.34 2.72 -15.46
N GLY A 78 20.41 3.36 -15.00
CA GLY A 78 21.49 2.73 -14.23
C GLY A 78 22.67 2.28 -15.07
N GLY A 79 23.83 2.12 -14.45
CA GLY A 79 25.11 1.83 -15.14
C GLY A 79 25.10 0.55 -15.95
N SER A 80 24.47 -0.52 -15.45
CA SER A 80 24.35 -1.82 -16.17
C SER A 80 23.53 -1.74 -17.45
N SER A 81 22.70 -0.70 -17.62
CA SER A 81 21.95 -0.42 -18.86
C SER A 81 22.85 -0.10 -20.06
N LYS A 82 24.10 0.30 -19.82
CA LYS A 82 25.11 0.55 -20.85
C LYS A 82 25.59 -0.74 -21.54
N LEU A 83 25.41 -1.90 -20.91
CA LEU A 83 25.83 -3.18 -21.46
C LEU A 83 25.01 -3.55 -22.70
N ARG A 84 25.68 -3.83 -23.79
CA ARG A 84 25.05 -4.22 -25.07
C ARG A 84 24.19 -5.47 -24.97
N VAL A 85 24.57 -6.41 -24.12
CA VAL A 85 23.83 -7.63 -23.86
C VAL A 85 22.45 -7.34 -23.23
N VAL A 86 22.34 -6.36 -22.34
CA VAL A 86 21.07 -5.93 -21.72
C VAL A 86 20.18 -5.27 -22.74
N GLN A 87 20.74 -4.39 -23.58
CA GLN A 87 19.98 -3.70 -24.65
C GLN A 87 19.46 -4.70 -25.68
N LYS A 88 20.31 -5.67 -26.10
CA LYS A 88 19.93 -6.73 -27.04
C LYS A 88 18.82 -7.61 -26.44
N PHE A 89 18.98 -8.05 -25.19
CA PHE A 89 17.96 -8.86 -24.50
C PHE A 89 16.59 -8.14 -24.49
N LEU A 90 16.54 -6.86 -24.14
CA LEU A 90 15.30 -6.10 -24.13
C LEU A 90 14.72 -5.94 -25.53
N LYS A 91 15.55 -5.64 -26.53
CA LYS A 91 15.10 -5.56 -27.93
C LYS A 91 14.51 -6.87 -28.40
N ASP A 92 15.15 -8.00 -28.08
CA ASP A 92 14.68 -9.32 -28.47
C ASP A 92 13.39 -9.72 -27.74
N LEU A 93 13.25 -9.32 -26.46
CA LEU A 93 12.05 -9.57 -25.66
C LEU A 93 10.86 -8.70 -26.11
N THR A 94 11.09 -7.42 -26.43
CA THR A 94 10.03 -6.43 -26.62
C THR A 94 9.75 -6.12 -28.10
N GLY A 95 10.66 -6.49 -28.99
CA GLY A 95 10.64 -6.10 -30.41
C GLY A 95 11.00 -4.64 -30.68
N LYS A 96 11.24 -3.83 -29.63
CA LYS A 96 11.55 -2.40 -29.72
C LYS A 96 12.97 -2.12 -29.20
N ALA A 97 13.70 -1.21 -29.85
CA ALA A 97 15.00 -0.79 -29.34
C ALA A 97 14.80 0.06 -28.06
N PRO A 98 15.44 -0.29 -26.95
CA PRO A 98 15.32 0.50 -25.74
C PRO A 98 16.02 1.85 -25.88
N ILE A 99 15.50 2.87 -25.19
CA ILE A 99 16.09 4.22 -25.11
C ILE A 99 17.10 4.23 -23.96
N LEU A 100 18.36 4.50 -24.29
CA LEU A 100 19.41 4.75 -23.31
C LEU A 100 19.55 6.25 -23.11
N ILE A 101 19.36 6.70 -21.86
CA ILE A 101 19.56 8.11 -21.49
C ILE A 101 21.07 8.36 -21.33
N ASP A 102 21.58 9.48 -21.87
CA ASP A 102 22.99 9.81 -21.86
C ASP A 102 23.64 9.75 -20.45
N ASP A 103 22.95 10.18 -19.43
CA ASP A 103 23.41 10.22 -18.03
C ASP A 103 22.71 9.14 -17.17
N CYS A 104 22.53 7.94 -17.72
CA CYS A 104 21.68 6.87 -17.12
C CYS A 104 22.10 6.47 -15.69
N ASP A 105 23.33 6.69 -15.28
CA ASP A 105 23.89 6.47 -13.94
C ASP A 105 23.56 7.62 -12.96
N ARG A 106 23.24 8.83 -13.45
CA ARG A 106 22.92 10.00 -12.63
C ARG A 106 21.45 10.41 -12.65
N VAL A 107 20.65 9.85 -13.55
CA VAL A 107 19.26 10.26 -13.76
C VAL A 107 18.42 10.08 -12.49
N VAL A 108 18.71 9.06 -11.67
CA VAL A 108 18.00 8.83 -10.39
C VAL A 108 18.29 9.98 -9.41
N ALA A 109 19.54 10.42 -9.29
CA ALA A 109 19.91 11.56 -8.44
C ALA A 109 19.26 12.86 -8.91
N ARG A 110 19.19 13.08 -10.24
CA ARG A 110 18.48 14.23 -10.83
C ARG A 110 16.97 14.17 -10.53
N GLY A 111 16.37 12.99 -10.68
CA GLY A 111 14.96 12.76 -10.33
C GLY A 111 14.68 13.03 -8.86
N ALA A 112 15.55 12.58 -7.95
CA ALA A 112 15.44 12.88 -6.52
C ALA A 112 15.50 14.39 -6.24
N GLY A 113 16.34 15.14 -6.96
CA GLY A 113 16.39 16.61 -6.87
C GLY A 113 15.10 17.27 -7.33
N VAL A 114 14.50 16.79 -8.42
CA VAL A 114 13.18 17.26 -8.90
C VAL A 114 12.10 16.94 -7.87
N TYR A 115 12.09 15.73 -7.34
CA TYR A 115 11.13 15.31 -6.31
C TYR A 115 11.23 16.17 -5.03
N ALA A 116 12.45 16.48 -4.57
CA ALA A 116 12.65 17.41 -3.46
C ALA A 116 12.03 18.79 -3.75
N GLY A 117 12.21 19.31 -4.97
CA GLY A 117 11.58 20.56 -5.42
C GLY A 117 10.06 20.50 -5.43
N ILE A 118 9.45 19.37 -5.86
CA ILE A 118 8.01 19.14 -5.81
C ILE A 118 7.52 19.17 -4.34
N ARG A 119 8.22 18.49 -3.44
CA ARG A 119 7.90 18.46 -1.99
C ARG A 119 7.98 19.84 -1.36
N GLU A 120 8.96 20.67 -1.75
CA GLU A 120 9.11 22.06 -1.32
C GLU A 120 8.16 23.03 -2.04
N ARG A 121 7.33 22.57 -2.96
CA ARG A 121 6.40 23.36 -3.77
C ARG A 121 7.09 24.52 -4.51
N ARG A 122 8.27 24.26 -5.06
CA ARG A 122 9.00 25.25 -5.87
C ARG A 122 8.22 25.58 -7.14
N ILE A 123 8.28 26.84 -7.56
CA ILE A 123 7.49 27.36 -8.69
C ILE A 123 7.81 26.61 -9.99
N GLU A 124 9.07 26.26 -10.20
CA GLU A 124 9.57 25.60 -11.42
C GLU A 124 8.99 24.19 -11.65
N VAL A 125 8.52 23.55 -10.57
CA VAL A 125 8.01 22.15 -10.60
C VAL A 125 6.60 22.02 -9.98
N LYS A 126 5.90 23.12 -9.74
CA LYS A 126 4.58 23.13 -9.07
C LYS A 126 3.48 22.37 -9.82
N ASP A 127 3.61 22.23 -11.14
CA ASP A 127 2.63 21.58 -12.00
C ASP A 127 2.80 20.07 -12.07
N TYR A 128 3.86 19.54 -11.46
CA TYR A 128 4.09 18.11 -11.38
C TYR A 128 3.48 17.52 -10.11
N VAL A 129 2.71 16.45 -10.28
CA VAL A 129 2.17 15.64 -9.19
C VAL A 129 2.80 14.26 -9.29
N MET A 130 3.38 13.79 -8.19
CA MET A 130 3.91 12.44 -8.09
C MET A 130 3.13 11.68 -7.02
N THR A 131 2.59 10.54 -7.41
CA THR A 131 1.81 9.66 -6.54
C THR A 131 2.54 8.33 -6.42
N ASP A 132 2.89 7.96 -5.20
CA ASP A 132 3.55 6.69 -4.90
C ASP A 132 2.51 5.57 -4.68
N VAL A 133 2.98 4.33 -4.79
CA VAL A 133 2.20 3.12 -4.53
C VAL A 133 2.93 2.21 -3.54
N CYS A 134 2.17 1.37 -2.85
CA CYS A 134 2.72 0.32 -2.00
C CYS A 134 3.43 -0.74 -2.88
N PRO A 135 4.74 -0.95 -2.73
CA PRO A 135 5.50 -1.81 -3.65
C PRO A 135 5.25 -3.30 -3.43
N PHE A 136 4.79 -3.68 -2.23
CA PHE A 136 4.51 -5.06 -1.85
C PHE A 136 3.21 -5.14 -1.08
N THR A 137 2.54 -6.29 -1.16
CA THR A 137 1.37 -6.56 -0.33
C THR A 137 1.77 -6.58 1.15
N LEU A 138 1.05 -5.84 1.97
CA LEU A 138 1.15 -5.86 3.42
C LEU A 138 -0.05 -6.63 3.96
N GLY A 139 0.18 -7.56 4.85
CA GLY A 139 -0.87 -8.44 5.35
C GLY A 139 -0.57 -9.00 6.72
N THR A 140 -1.51 -9.76 7.21
CA THR A 140 -1.43 -10.48 8.48
C THR A 140 -1.57 -11.98 8.26
N ASP A 141 -1.07 -12.77 9.20
CA ASP A 141 -1.30 -14.20 9.22
C ASP A 141 -2.75 -14.53 9.60
N CYS A 142 -3.30 -15.52 8.96
CA CYS A 142 -4.64 -16.00 9.23
C CYS A 142 -4.71 -17.51 9.04
N MET A 143 -5.45 -18.19 9.90
CA MET A 143 -5.80 -19.61 9.76
C MET A 143 -7.29 -19.72 9.43
N ARG A 144 -7.67 -20.68 8.60
CA ARG A 144 -9.07 -20.97 8.29
C ARG A 144 -9.69 -21.91 9.32
N ASN A 145 -8.87 -22.83 9.83
CA ASN A 145 -9.28 -23.84 10.81
C ASN A 145 -8.18 -24.04 11.84
N GLU A 146 -8.55 -24.54 13.03
CA GLU A 146 -7.59 -24.92 14.08
C GLU A 146 -6.57 -25.98 13.67
N ASN A 147 -6.90 -26.79 12.67
CA ASN A 147 -6.05 -27.91 12.21
C ASN A 147 -5.14 -27.51 11.02
N ASP A 148 -5.14 -26.25 10.60
CA ASP A 148 -4.25 -25.80 9.54
C ASP A 148 -2.80 -25.86 10.06
N GLU A 149 -1.92 -26.52 9.29
CA GLU A 149 -0.50 -26.64 9.64
C GLU A 149 0.27 -25.32 9.44
N MET A 150 -0.20 -24.47 8.54
CA MET A 150 0.44 -23.21 8.17
C MET A 150 -0.59 -22.08 8.02
N ALA A 151 -0.25 -20.91 8.54
CA ALA A 151 -1.04 -19.71 8.32
C ALA A 151 -0.85 -19.20 6.88
N TYR A 152 -1.92 -18.73 6.26
CA TYR A 152 -1.86 -18.01 4.98
C TYR A 152 -1.78 -16.50 5.20
N LEU A 153 -1.25 -15.78 4.21
CA LEU A 153 -1.21 -14.33 4.21
C LEU A 153 -2.61 -13.80 3.87
N LEU A 154 -3.24 -13.07 4.81
CA LEU A 154 -4.43 -12.27 4.55
C LEU A 154 -3.99 -10.87 4.12
N PRO A 155 -4.17 -10.49 2.83
CA PRO A 155 -3.81 -9.18 2.36
C PRO A 155 -4.64 -8.08 3.04
N VAL A 156 -3.97 -7.06 3.58
CA VAL A 156 -4.60 -5.87 4.15
C VAL A 156 -4.45 -4.68 3.19
N ILE A 157 -3.21 -4.35 2.82
CA ILE A 157 -2.92 -3.37 1.77
C ILE A 157 -2.30 -4.13 0.59
N PRO A 158 -3.02 -4.33 -0.52
CA PRO A 158 -2.46 -4.96 -1.71
C PRO A 158 -1.33 -4.11 -2.31
N ARG A 159 -0.35 -4.77 -2.95
CA ARG A 159 0.64 -4.06 -3.77
C ARG A 159 -0.05 -3.16 -4.81
N ASN A 160 0.63 -2.14 -5.24
CA ASN A 160 0.12 -1.10 -6.16
C ASN A 160 -1.02 -0.23 -5.59
N SER A 161 -1.37 -0.38 -4.30
CA SER A 161 -2.28 0.57 -3.64
C SER A 161 -1.65 1.95 -3.58
N THR A 162 -2.38 2.98 -4.00
CA THR A 162 -1.94 4.39 -3.97
C THR A 162 -1.68 4.86 -2.54
N LEU A 163 -0.59 5.59 -2.32
CA LEU A 163 -0.20 6.13 -1.02
C LEU A 163 -0.59 7.62 -0.87
N PRO A 164 -0.91 8.09 0.34
CA PRO A 164 -1.07 7.32 1.56
C PRO A 164 -2.35 6.49 1.53
N CYS A 165 -2.36 5.34 2.20
CA CYS A 165 -3.55 4.51 2.28
C CYS A 165 -3.73 3.90 3.67
N MET A 166 -4.99 3.60 3.99
CA MET A 166 -5.36 2.87 5.19
C MET A 166 -6.39 1.81 4.84
N LYS A 167 -6.23 0.63 5.41
CA LYS A 167 -7.15 -0.50 5.27
C LYS A 167 -7.32 -1.19 6.60
N THR A 168 -8.52 -1.70 6.82
CA THR A 168 -8.89 -2.43 8.05
C THR A 168 -9.44 -3.79 7.67
N VAL A 169 -9.02 -4.81 8.40
CA VAL A 169 -9.58 -6.16 8.32
C VAL A 169 -10.04 -6.58 9.71
N SER A 170 -11.02 -7.47 9.76
CA SER A 170 -11.50 -8.07 11.01
C SER A 170 -10.99 -9.49 11.11
N LEU A 171 -10.42 -9.83 12.26
CA LEU A 171 -9.99 -11.18 12.61
C LEU A 171 -10.89 -11.71 13.73
N GLU A 172 -11.20 -13.00 13.68
CA GLU A 172 -12.02 -13.68 14.67
C GLU A 172 -11.20 -14.70 15.44
N THR A 173 -11.65 -15.02 16.66
CA THR A 173 -11.04 -16.10 17.45
C THR A 173 -11.29 -17.45 16.78
N LEU A 174 -10.24 -18.26 16.69
CA LEU A 174 -10.25 -19.55 16.00
C LEU A 174 -10.69 -20.70 16.91
N SER A 175 -10.33 -20.63 18.21
CA SER A 175 -10.57 -21.69 19.17
C SER A 175 -11.54 -21.29 20.27
N ASP A 176 -12.27 -22.26 20.81
CA ASP A 176 -13.13 -22.05 21.97
C ASP A 176 -12.31 -21.60 23.18
N PHE A 177 -12.82 -20.56 23.86
CA PHE A 177 -12.21 -19.98 25.05
C PHE A 177 -10.77 -19.45 24.86
N GLN A 178 -10.41 -19.10 23.60
CA GLN A 178 -9.16 -18.44 23.29
C GLN A 178 -9.02 -17.15 24.11
N ARG A 179 -7.85 -16.94 24.72
CA ARG A 179 -7.56 -15.78 25.60
C ARG A 179 -6.55 -14.81 25.05
N ARG A 180 -5.87 -15.20 23.97
CA ARG A 180 -4.78 -14.43 23.37
C ARG A 180 -4.82 -14.59 21.85
N MET A 181 -4.63 -13.49 21.14
CA MET A 181 -4.35 -13.48 19.72
C MET A 181 -2.96 -12.90 19.50
N ASP A 182 -2.18 -13.56 18.68
CA ASP A 182 -0.90 -13.09 18.18
C ASP A 182 -1.07 -12.79 16.71
N ILE A 183 -0.90 -11.53 16.33
CA ILE A 183 -1.20 -11.01 15.00
C ILE A 183 0.14 -10.66 14.35
N GLY A 184 0.60 -11.51 13.45
CA GLY A 184 1.83 -11.30 12.70
C GLY A 184 1.62 -10.27 11.59
N ILE A 185 2.66 -9.51 11.28
CA ILE A 185 2.69 -8.49 10.24
C ILE A 185 3.72 -8.91 9.20
N TYR A 186 3.29 -9.05 7.96
CA TYR A 186 4.11 -9.59 6.89
C TYR A 186 4.07 -8.71 5.63
N GLN A 187 5.13 -8.81 4.83
CA GLN A 187 5.27 -8.14 3.55
C GLN A 187 5.67 -9.14 2.48
N GLY A 188 4.92 -9.24 1.41
CA GLY A 188 5.24 -10.09 0.25
C GLY A 188 4.01 -10.60 -0.48
N GLU A 189 4.25 -11.52 -1.44
CA GLU A 189 3.23 -12.02 -2.37
C GLU A 189 3.02 -13.54 -2.25
N GLU A 190 3.72 -14.19 -1.31
CA GLU A 190 3.60 -15.64 -1.13
C GLU A 190 2.31 -15.98 -0.38
N TYR A 191 1.67 -17.08 -0.76
CA TYR A 191 0.39 -17.50 -0.19
C TYR A 191 0.49 -17.80 1.32
N TYR A 192 1.56 -18.49 1.75
CA TYR A 192 1.79 -18.78 3.16
C TYR A 192 2.51 -17.61 3.84
N ALA A 193 2.00 -17.19 5.01
CA ALA A 193 2.53 -16.05 5.74
C ALA A 193 4.03 -16.17 6.02
N GLU A 194 4.49 -17.33 6.49
CA GLU A 194 5.89 -17.60 6.85
C GLU A 194 6.88 -17.50 5.67
N LYS A 195 6.39 -17.59 4.43
CA LYS A 195 7.23 -17.43 3.22
C LYS A 195 7.45 -15.98 2.83
N ASN A 196 6.75 -15.06 3.47
CA ASN A 196 6.89 -13.63 3.28
C ASN A 196 7.85 -13.03 4.30
N THR A 197 8.24 -11.79 4.09
CA THR A 197 9.09 -11.06 5.03
C THR A 197 8.30 -10.72 6.29
N PHE A 198 8.71 -11.27 7.43
CA PHE A 198 8.14 -10.95 8.74
C PHE A 198 8.61 -9.56 9.18
N LEU A 199 7.67 -8.68 9.53
CA LEU A 199 7.95 -7.31 9.97
C LEU A 199 7.81 -7.13 11.48
N GLY A 200 6.95 -7.92 12.13
CA GLY A 200 6.69 -7.84 13.56
C GLY A 200 5.37 -8.49 13.94
N HIS A 201 4.99 -8.39 15.20
CA HIS A 201 3.70 -8.91 15.68
C HIS A 201 3.10 -8.04 16.79
N ILE A 202 1.78 -8.10 16.94
CA ILE A 202 1.03 -7.47 18.02
C ILE A 202 0.26 -8.54 18.77
N VAL A 203 0.49 -8.62 20.09
CA VAL A 203 -0.21 -9.55 20.96
C VAL A 203 -1.29 -8.84 21.75
N ILE A 204 -2.51 -9.38 21.70
CA ILE A 204 -3.66 -8.86 22.43
C ILE A 204 -4.32 -9.96 23.28
N ASN A 205 -5.00 -9.57 24.35
CA ASN A 205 -5.84 -10.45 25.11
C ASN A 205 -7.30 -10.31 24.67
N VAL A 206 -8.00 -11.43 24.53
CA VAL A 206 -9.40 -11.48 24.12
C VAL A 206 -10.24 -12.18 25.19
N PRO A 207 -11.57 -11.85 25.30
CA PRO A 207 -12.46 -12.53 26.22
C PRO A 207 -12.63 -14.00 25.80
N PRO A 208 -12.64 -14.95 26.77
CA PRO A 208 -12.80 -16.37 26.48
C PRO A 208 -14.25 -16.70 26.10
N LYS A 209 -14.57 -16.62 24.84
CA LYS A 209 -15.87 -17.00 24.24
C LYS A 209 -15.68 -18.18 23.29
N LYS A 210 -16.74 -18.62 22.62
CA LYS A 210 -16.65 -19.63 21.58
C LYS A 210 -15.90 -19.09 20.36
N ALA A 211 -15.35 -20.00 19.58
CA ALA A 211 -14.70 -19.68 18.31
C ALA A 211 -15.63 -18.84 17.43
N GLY A 212 -15.10 -17.77 16.81
CA GLY A 212 -15.85 -16.83 15.97
C GLY A 212 -16.68 -15.76 16.71
N GLU A 213 -16.85 -15.87 18.04
CA GLU A 213 -17.67 -14.90 18.80
C GLU A 213 -16.90 -13.63 19.21
N VAL A 214 -15.60 -13.58 19.00
CA VAL A 214 -14.78 -12.41 19.34
C VAL A 214 -14.08 -11.91 18.10
N THR A 215 -14.40 -10.69 17.73
CA THR A 215 -13.82 -10.00 16.57
C THR A 215 -12.83 -8.93 17.04
N VAL A 216 -11.73 -8.81 16.32
CA VAL A 216 -10.66 -7.84 16.52
C VAL A 216 -10.43 -7.09 15.21
N SER A 217 -10.35 -5.78 15.27
CA SER A 217 -10.06 -4.95 14.10
C SER A 217 -8.56 -4.68 13.99
N VAL A 218 -8.01 -4.91 12.81
CA VAL A 218 -6.59 -4.66 12.48
C VAL A 218 -6.52 -3.65 11.35
N SER A 219 -6.01 -2.47 11.65
CA SER A 219 -5.90 -1.36 10.70
C SER A 219 -4.44 -1.11 10.33
N TYR A 220 -4.14 -1.06 9.05
CA TYR A 220 -2.84 -0.71 8.49
C TYR A 220 -2.93 0.67 7.86
N THR A 221 -2.06 1.58 8.27
CA THR A 221 -1.87 2.89 7.64
C THR A 221 -0.46 2.95 7.07
N TYR A 222 -0.33 3.16 5.76
CA TYR A 222 0.96 3.25 5.09
C TYR A 222 1.10 4.62 4.44
N ASP A 223 2.13 5.36 4.84
CA ASP A 223 2.35 6.74 4.41
C ASP A 223 3.28 6.85 3.19
N ILE A 224 3.41 8.06 2.65
CA ILE A 224 4.30 8.38 1.52
C ILE A 224 5.80 8.32 1.87
N ASN A 225 6.17 8.17 3.13
CA ASN A 225 7.55 8.04 3.58
C ASN A 225 7.96 6.57 3.79
N GLY A 226 7.05 5.63 3.48
CA GLY A 226 7.29 4.20 3.67
C GLY A 226 7.18 3.75 5.13
N ILE A 227 6.40 4.47 5.93
CA ILE A 227 6.15 4.13 7.34
C ILE A 227 4.82 3.39 7.42
N LEU A 228 4.85 2.20 8.00
CA LEU A 228 3.67 1.39 8.28
C LEU A 228 3.28 1.53 9.75
N HIS A 229 2.08 2.02 9.99
CA HIS A 229 1.46 2.04 11.30
C HIS A 229 0.35 1.00 11.36
N VAL A 230 0.47 0.04 12.26
CA VAL A 230 -0.52 -1.00 12.50
C VAL A 230 -1.20 -0.75 13.83
N VAL A 231 -2.52 -0.68 13.83
CA VAL A 231 -3.36 -0.50 15.02
C VAL A 231 -4.29 -1.68 15.14
N VAL A 232 -4.30 -2.30 16.31
CA VAL A 232 -5.21 -3.39 16.65
C VAL A 232 -6.15 -2.91 17.74
N VAL A 233 -7.45 -2.98 17.48
CA VAL A 233 -8.50 -2.66 18.45
C VAL A 233 -9.11 -3.96 18.94
N ASP A 234 -8.97 -4.24 20.23
CA ASP A 234 -9.50 -5.46 20.84
C ASP A 234 -11.03 -5.37 21.09
N ALA A 235 -11.62 -6.49 21.49
CA ALA A 235 -13.05 -6.59 21.77
C ALA A 235 -13.53 -5.70 22.94
N TYR A 236 -12.62 -5.07 23.68
CA TYR A 236 -12.93 -4.12 24.75
C TYR A 236 -12.73 -2.66 24.32
N GLY A 237 -12.42 -2.42 23.03
CA GLY A 237 -12.14 -1.09 22.49
C GLY A 237 -10.74 -0.55 22.87
N ARG A 238 -9.83 -1.40 23.37
CA ARG A 238 -8.47 -0.97 23.71
C ARG A 238 -7.59 -1.09 22.49
N GLU A 239 -6.81 -0.06 22.23
CA GLU A 239 -5.90 0.01 21.10
C GLU A 239 -4.49 -0.44 21.49
N ARG A 240 -3.87 -1.21 20.61
CA ARG A 240 -2.43 -1.46 20.58
C ARG A 240 -1.90 -1.13 19.22
N SER A 241 -0.79 -0.44 19.18
CA SER A 241 -0.19 -0.03 17.90
C SER A 241 1.27 -0.40 17.80
N MET A 242 1.73 -0.55 16.57
CA MET A 242 3.13 -0.76 16.20
C MET A 242 3.45 0.13 15.01
N LEU A 243 4.60 0.79 15.09
CA LEU A 243 5.16 1.57 13.99
C LEU A 243 6.36 0.83 13.41
N LEU A 244 6.32 0.60 12.11
CA LEU A 244 7.35 -0.13 11.37
C LEU A 244 7.97 0.75 10.31
N LYS A 245 9.30 0.84 10.30
CA LYS A 245 10.10 1.57 9.31
C LYS A 245 11.35 0.78 8.96
N ASN A 246 11.84 0.98 7.75
CA ASN A 246 13.07 0.34 7.27
C ASN A 246 14.39 0.88 7.89
N GLN A 247 14.33 1.84 8.83
CA GLN A 247 15.50 2.44 9.48
C GLN A 247 15.25 2.63 10.98
N GLU A 248 16.32 2.55 11.77
CA GLU A 248 16.27 2.91 13.20
C GLU A 248 15.88 4.39 13.35
N MET A 249 14.95 4.65 14.25
CA MET A 249 14.45 5.99 14.58
C MET A 249 14.77 6.28 16.04
N ASP A 250 15.09 7.54 16.35
CA ASP A 250 15.16 7.99 17.74
C ASP A 250 13.73 8.20 18.33
N GLU A 251 13.64 8.30 19.66
CA GLU A 251 12.34 8.45 20.35
C GLU A 251 11.61 9.76 19.97
N ALA A 252 12.33 10.82 19.64
CA ALA A 252 11.75 12.10 19.26
C ALA A 252 11.12 12.03 17.87
N ASP A 253 11.79 11.38 16.93
CA ASP A 253 11.25 11.11 15.59
C ASP A 253 10.05 10.17 15.66
N LEU A 254 10.10 9.13 16.51
CA LEU A 254 8.99 8.20 16.72
C LEU A 254 7.71 8.94 17.16
N LEU A 255 7.83 9.83 18.15
CA LEU A 255 6.70 10.62 18.65
C LEU A 255 6.13 11.58 17.60
N LYS A 256 6.99 12.19 16.79
CA LYS A 256 6.59 13.05 15.68
C LYS A 256 5.81 12.28 14.62
N TYR A 257 6.31 11.11 14.24
CA TYR A 257 5.65 10.25 13.25
C TYR A 257 4.35 9.65 13.76
N GLN A 258 4.25 9.28 15.04
CA GLN A 258 2.97 8.85 15.63
C GLN A 258 1.89 9.91 15.47
N LYS A 259 2.20 11.19 15.79
CA LYS A 259 1.25 12.29 15.61
C LYS A 259 0.90 12.54 14.14
N GLU A 260 1.85 12.40 13.23
CA GLU A 260 1.61 12.53 11.80
C GLU A 260 0.72 11.39 11.27
N MET A 261 0.94 10.15 11.76
CA MET A 261 0.11 8.98 11.42
C MET A 261 -1.30 9.07 11.98
N GLU A 262 -1.48 9.59 13.20
CA GLU A 262 -2.80 9.89 13.74
C GLU A 262 -3.52 10.91 12.86
N ARG A 263 -2.82 11.94 12.38
CA ARG A 263 -3.37 12.93 11.47
C ARG A 263 -3.73 12.32 10.11
N VAL A 264 -2.85 11.50 9.52
CA VAL A 264 -3.12 10.78 8.27
C VAL A 264 -4.30 9.83 8.46
N SER A 265 -4.33 9.07 9.54
CA SER A 265 -5.45 8.18 9.90
C SER A 265 -6.78 8.95 10.02
N THR A 266 -6.78 10.14 10.62
CA THR A 266 -7.98 10.98 10.74
C THR A 266 -8.46 11.48 9.37
N VAL A 267 -7.53 11.82 8.47
CA VAL A 267 -7.86 12.25 7.09
C VAL A 267 -8.37 11.08 6.24
N LEU A 268 -7.77 9.89 6.40
CA LEU A 268 -8.14 8.69 5.65
C LEU A 268 -9.37 7.95 6.23
N HIS A 269 -9.69 8.21 7.50
CA HIS A 269 -10.88 7.68 8.20
C HIS A 269 -11.67 8.83 8.83
N PRO A 270 -12.48 9.50 8.06
CA PRO A 270 -13.30 10.60 8.53
C PRO A 270 -14.24 10.24 9.67
N TRP A 271 -14.68 8.98 9.80
CA TRP A 271 -15.44 8.55 10.99
C TRP A 271 -14.65 8.59 12.32
N LYS A 272 -13.33 8.79 12.30
CA LYS A 272 -12.55 9.19 13.50
C LYS A 272 -12.58 10.70 13.74
N ASN A 273 -13.12 11.48 12.81
CA ASN A 273 -13.40 12.90 13.03
C ASN A 273 -14.68 13.03 13.87
N GLU A 274 -14.61 13.76 14.98
CA GLU A 274 -15.75 13.98 15.89
C GLU A 274 -17.01 14.47 15.17
N GLU A 275 -16.87 15.30 14.13
CA GLU A 275 -17.99 15.81 13.36
C GLU A 275 -18.74 14.70 12.60
N TYR A 276 -18.04 13.83 11.91
CA TYR A 276 -18.64 12.72 11.16
C TYR A 276 -19.23 11.66 12.08
N LEU A 277 -18.55 11.36 13.21
CA LEU A 277 -19.05 10.47 14.25
C LEU A 277 -20.32 11.02 14.89
N ASN A 278 -20.36 12.34 15.14
CA ASN A 278 -21.51 12.98 15.76
C ASN A 278 -22.72 12.97 14.82
N ALA A 279 -22.52 13.23 13.53
CA ALA A 279 -23.57 13.14 12.51
C ALA A 279 -24.13 11.69 12.42
N ARG A 280 -23.27 10.70 12.40
CA ARG A 280 -23.67 9.28 12.44
C ARG A 280 -24.47 8.96 13.70
N TYR A 281 -23.96 9.33 14.86
CA TYR A 281 -24.63 9.07 16.15
C TYR A 281 -26.03 9.72 16.22
N GLN A 282 -26.16 10.97 15.74
CA GLN A 282 -27.46 11.63 15.67
C GLN A 282 -28.41 10.90 14.72
N LEU A 283 -27.94 10.46 13.56
CA LEU A 283 -28.73 9.70 12.60
C LEU A 283 -29.17 8.33 13.17
N GLU A 284 -28.29 7.62 13.89
CA GLU A 284 -28.61 6.38 14.61
C GLU A 284 -29.70 6.61 15.66
N LYS A 285 -29.62 7.71 16.42
CA LYS A 285 -30.62 8.08 17.42
C LYS A 285 -31.99 8.35 16.79
N TYR A 286 -32.03 9.04 15.65
CA TYR A 286 -33.29 9.23 14.91
C TYR A 286 -33.84 7.91 14.37
N PHE A 287 -32.98 7.01 13.87
CA PHE A 287 -33.38 5.68 13.42
C PHE A 287 -33.97 4.83 14.54
N GLU A 288 -33.35 4.84 15.73
CA GLU A 288 -33.86 4.07 16.88
C GLU A 288 -35.27 4.50 17.30
N ASN A 289 -35.56 5.80 17.23
CA ASN A 289 -36.83 6.39 17.63
C ASN A 289 -37.89 6.40 16.53
N ALA A 290 -37.54 6.00 15.30
CA ALA A 290 -38.43 5.97 14.17
C ALA A 290 -39.20 4.64 14.05
N SER A 291 -40.39 4.69 13.39
CA SER A 291 -41.20 3.52 13.05
C SER A 291 -41.75 3.61 11.62
N GLY A 292 -42.15 2.47 11.04
CA GLY A 292 -42.72 2.39 9.70
C GLY A 292 -41.78 2.88 8.60
N GLU A 293 -42.33 3.54 7.59
CA GLU A 293 -41.60 4.02 6.40
C GLU A 293 -40.43 4.96 6.76
N ARG A 294 -40.60 5.75 7.82
CA ARG A 294 -39.51 6.63 8.33
C ARG A 294 -38.32 5.83 8.77
N LYS A 295 -38.53 4.70 9.46
CA LYS A 295 -37.45 3.82 9.91
C LYS A 295 -36.71 3.19 8.75
N GLU A 296 -37.42 2.74 7.73
CA GLU A 296 -36.84 2.15 6.52
C GLU A 296 -35.99 3.17 5.74
N TYR A 297 -36.48 4.40 5.68
CA TYR A 297 -35.72 5.48 5.06
C TYR A 297 -34.41 5.77 5.81
N LEU A 298 -34.51 6.01 7.12
CA LEU A 298 -33.32 6.30 7.93
C LEU A 298 -32.32 5.13 7.92
N ALA A 299 -32.80 3.89 7.82
CA ALA A 299 -31.94 2.72 7.64
C ALA A 299 -31.13 2.79 6.33
N ARG A 300 -31.79 3.17 5.23
CA ARG A 300 -31.12 3.36 3.92
C ARG A 300 -30.09 4.49 3.97
N MET A 301 -30.45 5.63 4.55
CA MET A 301 -29.55 6.78 4.68
C MET A 301 -28.34 6.47 5.56
N LEU A 302 -28.55 5.74 6.66
CA LEU A 302 -27.46 5.31 7.54
C LEU A 302 -26.52 4.33 6.82
N SER A 303 -27.09 3.33 6.12
CA SER A 303 -26.29 2.37 5.35
C SER A 303 -25.51 3.05 4.23
N TRP A 304 -26.13 3.98 3.51
CA TRP A 304 -25.47 4.76 2.48
C TRP A 304 -24.37 5.64 3.06
N TYR A 305 -24.62 6.37 4.15
CA TYR A 305 -23.62 7.22 4.81
C TYR A 305 -22.40 6.43 5.26
N ILE A 306 -22.61 5.26 5.86
CA ILE A 306 -21.54 4.36 6.27
C ILE A 306 -20.73 3.90 5.03
N ALA A 307 -21.40 3.49 3.95
CA ALA A 307 -20.74 3.04 2.73
C ALA A 307 -19.90 4.15 2.06
N GLU A 308 -20.42 5.39 2.01
CA GLU A 308 -19.65 6.53 1.47
C GLU A 308 -18.47 6.90 2.36
N MET A 309 -18.61 6.83 3.69
CA MET A 309 -17.50 7.01 4.61
C MET A 309 -16.43 5.90 4.44
N GLU A 310 -16.83 4.67 4.14
CA GLU A 310 -15.94 3.55 3.86
C GLU A 310 -15.29 3.61 2.46
N SER A 311 -15.86 4.37 1.54
CA SER A 311 -15.35 4.47 0.15
C SER A 311 -13.97 5.12 0.04
N GLN A 312 -13.50 5.81 1.08
CA GLN A 312 -12.23 6.57 1.14
C GLN A 312 -12.10 7.66 0.06
N ARG A 313 -13.17 8.05 -0.58
CA ARG A 313 -13.20 9.14 -1.57
C ARG A 313 -13.54 10.45 -0.87
N ILE A 314 -12.54 11.23 -0.47
CA ILE A 314 -12.67 12.45 0.34
C ILE A 314 -13.79 13.37 -0.15
N ARG A 315 -13.93 13.57 -1.48
CA ARG A 315 -14.98 14.41 -2.06
C ARG A 315 -16.38 13.83 -1.84
N LYS A 316 -16.56 12.50 -2.01
CA LYS A 316 -17.85 11.83 -1.79
C LYS A 316 -18.21 11.82 -0.30
N MET A 317 -17.24 11.65 0.55
CA MET A 317 -17.41 11.63 2.01
C MET A 317 -17.84 13.00 2.53
N HIS A 318 -17.23 14.08 2.04
CA HIS A 318 -17.62 15.45 2.40
C HIS A 318 -19.05 15.76 1.93
N LEU A 319 -19.38 15.36 0.69
CA LEU A 319 -20.73 15.51 0.15
C LEU A 319 -21.77 14.72 0.96
N ALA A 320 -21.46 13.47 1.31
CA ALA A 320 -22.32 12.66 2.15
C ALA A 320 -22.54 13.26 3.54
N TYR A 321 -21.51 13.84 4.13
CA TYR A 321 -21.59 14.53 5.40
C TYR A 321 -22.51 15.75 5.32
N GLU A 322 -22.35 16.62 4.33
CA GLU A 322 -23.21 17.78 4.11
C GLU A 322 -24.67 17.37 3.94
N GLN A 323 -24.93 16.34 3.16
CA GLN A 323 -26.29 15.81 2.94
C GLN A 323 -26.93 15.25 4.23
N ILE A 324 -26.15 14.58 5.07
CA ILE A 324 -26.64 14.11 6.37
C ILE A 324 -26.86 15.26 7.33
N LEU A 325 -26.03 16.29 7.33
CA LEU A 325 -26.26 17.50 8.13
C LEU A 325 -27.57 18.19 7.75
N ASP A 326 -27.84 18.35 6.46
CA ASP A 326 -29.10 18.93 5.97
C ASP A 326 -30.31 18.08 6.40
N LEU A 327 -30.20 16.75 6.30
CA LEU A 327 -31.23 15.85 6.79
C LEU A 327 -31.45 15.98 8.31
N LEU A 328 -30.38 16.03 9.11
CA LEU A 328 -30.47 16.18 10.57
C LEU A 328 -31.06 17.52 10.98
N ASN A 329 -30.70 18.59 10.30
CA ASN A 329 -31.28 19.92 10.53
C ASN A 329 -32.79 19.91 10.27
N HIS A 330 -33.21 19.30 9.14
CA HIS A 330 -34.62 19.17 8.81
C HIS A 330 -35.39 18.28 9.81
N LEU A 331 -34.78 17.19 10.27
CA LEU A 331 -35.38 16.34 11.30
C LEU A 331 -35.52 17.06 12.65
N ASN A 332 -34.56 17.91 13.02
CA ASN A 332 -34.63 18.76 14.22
C ASN A 332 -35.74 19.81 14.12
N GLU A 333 -35.91 20.43 12.95
CA GLU A 333 -37.00 21.40 12.71
C GLU A 333 -38.40 20.75 12.84
N LEU A 334 -38.53 19.53 12.32
CA LEU A 334 -39.78 18.75 12.44
C LEU A 334 -40.08 18.32 13.90
N GLU A 335 -39.09 18.08 14.72
CA GLU A 335 -39.29 17.79 16.15
C GLU A 335 -39.63 19.02 16.98
N THR A 336 -39.17 20.20 16.56
CA THR A 336 -39.48 21.48 17.22
C THR A 336 -40.87 22.01 16.86
N HIS A 337 -41.39 21.66 15.68
CA HIS A 337 -42.74 21.97 15.25
C HIS A 337 -43.65 20.73 15.35
N LYS A 338 -44.12 20.43 16.55
CA LYS A 338 -45.12 19.41 16.79
C LYS A 338 -46.45 19.87 16.16
N ASP A 339 -46.66 19.59 14.93
CA ASP A 339 -47.95 19.36 14.25
C ASP A 339 -47.81 19.65 12.76
N GLU A 340 -48.21 18.64 11.96
CA GLU A 340 -48.50 18.71 10.54
C GLU A 340 -47.32 18.98 9.57
N ILE A 341 -47.21 18.09 8.63
CA ILE A 341 -46.46 18.07 7.37
C ILE A 341 -45.33 17.02 7.34
N PHE A 342 -45.76 15.75 7.33
CA PHE A 342 -44.83 14.67 6.97
C PHE A 342 -44.97 14.23 5.48
N PHE A 343 -45.84 14.88 4.71
CA PHE A 343 -46.25 14.38 3.36
C PHE A 343 -45.75 15.22 2.18
N ASP A 344 -45.00 16.30 2.37
CA ASP A 344 -44.57 17.17 1.26
C ASP A 344 -43.07 17.13 0.92
N LEU A 345 -42.35 16.12 1.40
CA LEU A 345 -41.04 15.81 0.85
C LEU A 345 -41.24 15.09 -0.48
N LYS A 346 -41.27 15.87 -1.55
CA LYS A 346 -41.09 15.36 -2.92
C LYS A 346 -39.71 14.77 -3.05
N TRP A 347 -39.65 13.46 -2.96
CA TRP A 347 -38.50 12.58 -3.07
C TRP A 347 -37.90 12.48 -4.50
N ASN A 348 -38.09 13.47 -5.36
CA ASN A 348 -37.81 13.42 -6.80
C ASN A 348 -36.57 14.17 -7.25
N THR A 349 -35.57 14.41 -6.42
CA THR A 349 -34.33 15.06 -6.87
C THR A 349 -33.04 14.33 -6.49
N TRP A 350 -33.12 13.03 -6.34
CA TRP A 350 -31.91 12.22 -6.31
C TRP A 350 -31.84 11.49 -7.65
N ASP A 351 -31.44 12.21 -8.71
CA ASP A 351 -31.15 11.61 -10.01
C ASP A 351 -29.97 10.65 -9.86
N GLU A 352 -30.24 9.38 -10.16
CA GLU A 352 -29.25 8.30 -10.24
C GLU A 352 -28.20 8.51 -11.36
N GLU A 353 -28.21 9.66 -12.05
CA GLU A 353 -27.38 9.91 -13.24
C GLU A 353 -26.02 10.61 -12.98
N GLU A 354 -25.64 10.91 -11.73
CA GLU A 354 -24.32 11.47 -11.43
C GLU A 354 -23.51 10.63 -10.40
N VAL A 355 -23.62 9.30 -10.46
CA VAL A 355 -22.77 8.42 -9.64
C VAL A 355 -21.73 7.72 -10.51
#